data_8e2d61d9bd4e03c350135088e0e0acdf
#
_entry.id   8e2d61d9bd4e03c350135088e0e0acdf
#
_cell.length_a   1.000
_cell.length_b   1.000
_cell.length_c   1.000
_cell.angle_alpha   90.00
_cell.angle_beta   90.00
_cell.angle_gamma   90.00
#
_symmetry.space_group_name_H-M   'P 1'
#
loop_
_entity.id
_entity.type
_entity.pdbx_description
1 polymer ?
#
loop_
_entity_poly.entity_id
_entity_poly.type
_entity_poly.pdbx_seq_one_letter_code
_entity_poly.pdbx_strand_id
1 'polypeptide(L)'
;MAAARKKIGFIGSGAIASYIGAFLAKDGHDVTLIDGWPEQIDKIKSDGISVTGPHDPFTQTVRALHINEAQSLAPGDEFDIGFVAMKAYDTRWAGAFIDRFVKPGGYVVASQNCWTDGALAESVGEGRAVGMIMSGISVAVWEPGMVERGATKTGRELGHDVFRAGEHDGSITTRTEELAEIMSVVDGSFATDNLFGERWTKLCQNASGNPVQAMTLQGGIDVVSTARGRQITIMLLHECARVGLAAGFKLANIRGVSAEKWADADQGDVYEELDNMLVPSGSGGVNWKSSMAQDTTKGRRSETEFMNGFVAETGRNAGVSTPVTDAIIEVMAAIDAKQLEPSPDNIELTLRKAGL
;
A
#
# COMPACT_ATOMS: atom_id res chain seq x y z
N MET A 1 28.42 -2.21 -6.07
CA MET A 1 28.49 -1.73 -7.48
C MET A 1 27.10 -1.16 -7.76
N ALA A 2 26.97 -0.02 -8.48
CA ALA A 2 25.64 0.48 -8.83
C ALA A 2 24.91 -0.56 -9.69
N ALA A 3 23.61 -0.75 -9.43
CA ALA A 3 22.78 -1.66 -10.20
C ALA A 3 22.84 -1.33 -11.70
N ALA A 4 22.85 -2.34 -12.56
CA ALA A 4 22.80 -2.11 -14.00
C ALA A 4 21.53 -1.34 -14.38
N ARG A 5 21.64 -0.37 -15.29
CA ARG A 5 20.47 0.39 -15.78
C ARG A 5 19.45 -0.56 -16.40
N LYS A 6 18.20 -0.38 -16.01
CA LYS A 6 17.05 -1.21 -16.45
C LYS A 6 16.03 -0.38 -17.21
N LYS A 7 15.31 -1.04 -18.11
CA LYS A 7 14.06 -0.54 -18.67
C LYS A 7 12.91 -0.95 -17.73
N ILE A 8 12.21 0.02 -17.18
CA ILE A 8 11.19 -0.20 -16.14
C ILE A 8 9.85 0.38 -16.60
N GLY A 9 8.84 -0.46 -16.69
CA GLY A 9 7.48 -0.05 -17.03
C GLY A 9 6.56 -0.05 -15.82
N PHE A 10 5.77 0.99 -15.65
CA PHE A 10 4.69 1.04 -14.66
C PHE A 10 3.34 1.06 -15.37
N ILE A 11 2.44 0.17 -14.99
CA ILE A 11 1.02 0.35 -15.28
C ILE A 11 0.38 1.05 -14.07
N GLY A 12 -0.09 2.27 -14.30
CA GLY A 12 -0.49 3.26 -13.31
C GLY A 12 0.54 4.40 -13.21
N SER A 13 0.05 5.64 -13.09
CA SER A 13 0.83 6.86 -12.88
C SER A 13 0.37 7.62 -11.63
N GLY A 14 -0.26 6.91 -10.69
CA GLY A 14 -0.66 7.45 -9.39
C GLY A 14 0.54 7.84 -8.52
N ALA A 15 0.29 8.17 -7.24
CA ALA A 15 1.30 8.71 -6.34
C ALA A 15 2.54 7.81 -6.20
N ILE A 16 2.35 6.50 -6.04
CA ILE A 16 3.45 5.54 -5.90
C ILE A 16 4.29 5.47 -7.17
N ALA A 17 3.67 5.25 -8.33
CA ALA A 17 4.38 5.15 -9.61
C ALA A 17 5.09 6.45 -9.97
N SER A 18 4.45 7.61 -9.78
CA SER A 18 5.07 8.90 -10.03
C SER A 18 6.27 9.15 -9.12
N TYR A 19 6.15 8.86 -7.82
CA TYR A 19 7.24 9.05 -6.87
C TYR A 19 8.43 8.12 -7.15
N ILE A 20 8.18 6.82 -7.22
CA ILE A 20 9.21 5.82 -7.49
C ILE A 20 9.84 6.05 -8.87
N GLY A 21 8.99 6.21 -9.90
CA GLY A 21 9.44 6.40 -11.29
C GLY A 21 10.32 7.63 -11.47
N ALA A 22 10.02 8.75 -10.79
CA ALA A 22 10.85 9.95 -10.83
C ALA A 22 12.24 9.71 -10.22
N PHE A 23 12.34 9.02 -9.06
CA PHE A 23 13.62 8.70 -8.45
C PHE A 23 14.44 7.73 -9.29
N LEU A 24 13.81 6.67 -9.83
CA LEU A 24 14.49 5.70 -10.68
C LEU A 24 14.99 6.35 -11.99
N ALA A 25 14.20 7.22 -12.60
CA ALA A 25 14.64 7.97 -13.79
C ALA A 25 15.77 8.95 -13.46
N LYS A 26 15.74 9.61 -12.29
CA LYS A 26 16.82 10.47 -11.81
C LYS A 26 18.12 9.71 -11.58
N ASP A 27 18.04 8.45 -11.17
CA ASP A 27 19.20 7.54 -11.03
C ASP A 27 19.71 7.01 -12.38
N GLY A 28 18.97 7.23 -13.47
CA GLY A 28 19.35 6.89 -14.84
C GLY A 28 18.75 5.60 -15.39
N HIS A 29 17.74 5.04 -14.75
CA HIS A 29 16.92 3.98 -15.32
C HIS A 29 16.03 4.52 -16.44
N ASP A 30 15.72 3.70 -17.44
CA ASP A 30 14.77 4.03 -18.51
C ASP A 30 13.35 3.70 -18.02
N VAL A 31 12.64 4.73 -17.55
CA VAL A 31 11.33 4.58 -16.92
C VAL A 31 10.21 5.03 -17.85
N THR A 32 9.18 4.19 -17.99
CA THR A 32 7.95 4.50 -18.72
C THR A 32 6.73 4.32 -17.79
N LEU A 33 5.89 5.35 -17.68
CA LEU A 33 4.60 5.29 -17.01
C LEU A 33 3.48 5.12 -18.04
N ILE A 34 2.55 4.21 -17.79
CA ILE A 34 1.39 3.94 -18.66
C ILE A 34 0.12 4.07 -17.83
N ASP A 35 -0.81 4.94 -18.23
CA ASP A 35 -2.05 5.15 -17.47
C ASP A 35 -3.21 5.54 -18.40
N GLY A 36 -4.43 5.35 -17.91
CA GLY A 36 -5.66 5.81 -18.53
C GLY A 36 -6.13 7.19 -18.05
N TRP A 37 -5.38 7.89 -17.19
CA TRP A 37 -5.70 9.24 -16.69
C TRP A 37 -5.07 10.31 -17.59
N PRO A 38 -5.88 10.92 -18.53
CA PRO A 38 -5.32 11.80 -19.56
C PRO A 38 -4.55 13.00 -18.99
N GLU A 39 -5.14 13.73 -18.04
CA GLU A 39 -4.54 14.95 -17.50
C GLU A 39 -3.19 14.69 -16.83
N GLN A 40 -3.05 13.53 -16.15
CA GLN A 40 -1.81 13.11 -15.52
C GLN A 40 -0.73 12.82 -16.58
N ILE A 41 -1.08 12.04 -17.59
CA ILE A 41 -0.14 11.65 -18.64
C ILE A 41 0.29 12.85 -19.48
N ASP A 42 -0.65 13.72 -19.88
CA ASP A 42 -0.34 14.91 -20.65
C ASP A 42 0.57 15.86 -19.87
N LYS A 43 0.30 16.05 -18.57
CA LYS A 43 1.15 16.88 -17.71
C LYS A 43 2.56 16.30 -17.55
N ILE A 44 2.68 14.97 -17.35
CA ILE A 44 4.00 14.33 -17.26
C ILE A 44 4.77 14.43 -18.59
N LYS A 45 4.10 14.30 -19.74
CA LYS A 45 4.71 14.47 -21.07
C LYS A 45 5.26 15.87 -21.27
N SER A 46 4.51 16.90 -20.88
CA SER A 46 4.90 18.30 -21.10
C SER A 46 5.95 18.79 -20.13
N ASP A 47 5.78 18.52 -18.83
CA ASP A 47 6.51 19.20 -17.75
C ASP A 47 7.37 18.24 -16.91
N GLY A 48 7.20 16.90 -17.08
CA GLY A 48 7.79 15.91 -16.20
C GLY A 48 7.02 15.73 -14.90
N ILE A 49 7.63 15.04 -13.93
CA ILE A 49 7.06 14.81 -12.61
C ILE A 49 7.77 15.75 -11.61
N SER A 50 7.00 16.63 -10.99
CA SER A 50 7.46 17.45 -9.86
C SER A 50 7.30 16.67 -8.55
N VAL A 51 8.41 16.48 -7.85
CA VAL A 51 8.48 15.74 -6.58
C VAL A 51 8.75 16.74 -5.46
N THR A 52 7.86 16.75 -4.46
CA THR A 52 7.96 17.60 -3.26
C THR A 52 7.83 16.76 -1.99
N GLY A 53 8.15 17.38 -0.85
CA GLY A 53 8.06 16.72 0.46
C GLY A 53 9.17 17.19 1.41
N PRO A 54 9.51 16.41 2.44
CA PRO A 54 10.54 16.76 3.42
C PRO A 54 11.97 16.48 2.91
N HIS A 55 12.21 16.64 1.64
CA HIS A 55 13.51 16.54 0.94
C HIS A 55 13.58 17.66 -0.09
N ASP A 56 14.75 17.87 -0.68
CA ASP A 56 14.94 18.86 -1.75
C ASP A 56 13.99 18.56 -2.91
N PRO A 57 13.14 19.51 -3.33
CA PRO A 57 12.23 19.32 -4.43
C PRO A 57 13.00 19.20 -5.76
N PHE A 58 12.47 18.41 -6.68
CA PHE A 58 13.02 18.30 -8.03
C PHE A 58 11.93 17.97 -9.05
N THR A 59 12.24 18.23 -10.32
CA THR A 59 11.40 17.80 -11.45
C THR A 59 12.19 16.84 -12.32
N GLN A 60 11.56 15.72 -12.71
CA GLN A 60 12.19 14.70 -13.53
C GLN A 60 11.36 14.42 -14.78
N THR A 61 11.99 14.49 -15.95
CA THR A 61 11.40 14.02 -17.21
C THR A 61 11.34 12.51 -17.19
N VAL A 62 10.16 11.97 -17.49
CA VAL A 62 9.88 10.53 -17.55
C VAL A 62 9.04 10.28 -18.81
N ARG A 63 9.31 9.17 -19.52
CA ARG A 63 8.44 8.75 -20.62
C ARG A 63 7.06 8.41 -20.05
N ALA A 64 6.01 8.98 -20.62
CA ALA A 64 4.64 8.70 -20.23
C ALA A 64 3.80 8.38 -21.46
N LEU A 65 2.92 7.38 -21.34
CA LEU A 65 2.05 6.90 -22.42
C LEU A 65 0.62 6.81 -21.91
N HIS A 66 -0.32 7.32 -22.70
CA HIS A 66 -1.70 6.90 -22.54
C HIS A 66 -1.82 5.41 -22.83
N ILE A 67 -2.75 4.73 -22.19
CA ILE A 67 -2.88 3.28 -22.28
C ILE A 67 -3.04 2.80 -23.74
N ASN A 68 -3.71 3.57 -24.57
CA ASN A 68 -3.85 3.28 -26.00
C ASN A 68 -2.54 3.49 -26.79
N GLU A 69 -1.60 4.29 -26.29
CA GLU A 69 -0.29 4.50 -26.91
C GLU A 69 0.71 3.38 -26.58
N ALA A 70 0.39 2.50 -25.62
CA ALA A 70 1.26 1.36 -25.29
C ALA A 70 1.51 0.44 -26.50
N GLN A 71 0.62 0.46 -27.50
CA GLN A 71 0.83 -0.25 -28.77
C GLN A 71 2.00 0.30 -29.59
N SER A 72 2.53 1.48 -29.27
CA SER A 72 3.74 2.04 -29.88
C SER A 72 5.04 1.45 -29.35
N LEU A 73 4.99 0.66 -28.27
CA LEU A 73 6.13 -0.07 -27.76
C LEU A 73 6.50 -1.17 -28.78
N ALA A 74 7.63 -0.95 -29.44
CA ALA A 74 8.11 -1.85 -30.50
C ALA A 74 8.89 -3.04 -29.92
N PRO A 75 9.12 -4.12 -30.70
CA PRO A 75 10.10 -5.13 -30.34
C PRO A 75 11.47 -4.49 -30.05
N GLY A 76 12.07 -4.81 -28.90
CA GLY A 76 13.29 -4.19 -28.38
C GLY A 76 13.05 -3.06 -27.37
N ASP A 77 11.79 -2.62 -27.19
CA ASP A 77 11.37 -1.69 -26.14
C ASP A 77 10.87 -2.39 -24.87
N GLU A 78 10.94 -3.73 -24.84
CA GLU A 78 10.43 -4.52 -23.71
C GLU A 78 11.12 -4.12 -22.39
N PHE A 79 10.34 -4.14 -21.33
CA PHE A 79 10.81 -3.84 -19.97
C PHE A 79 11.56 -5.01 -19.34
N ASP A 80 12.60 -4.72 -18.59
CA ASP A 80 13.24 -5.68 -17.66
C ASP A 80 12.32 -5.99 -16.50
N ILE A 81 11.62 -4.95 -15.99
CA ILE A 81 10.77 -5.01 -14.81
C ILE A 81 9.47 -4.27 -15.12
N GLY A 82 8.35 -4.94 -14.91
CA GLY A 82 7.02 -4.33 -14.91
C GLY A 82 6.53 -4.08 -13.49
N PHE A 83 5.95 -2.91 -13.21
CA PHE A 83 5.31 -2.62 -11.93
C PHE A 83 3.81 -2.46 -12.11
N VAL A 84 3.03 -3.14 -11.30
CA VAL A 84 1.59 -2.89 -11.15
C VAL A 84 1.39 -1.89 -10.02
N ALA A 85 1.00 -0.67 -10.37
CA ALA A 85 0.79 0.45 -9.46
C ALA A 85 -0.64 1.02 -9.55
N MET A 86 -1.58 0.18 -9.96
CA MET A 86 -3.02 0.44 -10.00
C MET A 86 -3.66 0.12 -8.64
N LYS A 87 -4.95 0.39 -8.49
CA LYS A 87 -5.71 -0.04 -7.33
C LYS A 87 -5.87 -1.57 -7.29
N ALA A 88 -6.04 -2.14 -6.11
CA ALA A 88 -6.07 -3.59 -5.90
C ALA A 88 -7.11 -4.32 -6.78
N TYR A 89 -8.26 -3.69 -7.03
CA TYR A 89 -9.32 -4.27 -7.88
C TYR A 89 -8.94 -4.41 -9.36
N ASP A 90 -7.88 -3.71 -9.81
CA ASP A 90 -7.39 -3.76 -11.19
C ASP A 90 -6.17 -4.70 -11.37
N THR A 91 -5.71 -5.37 -10.31
CA THR A 91 -4.44 -6.11 -10.31
C THR A 91 -4.34 -7.14 -11.43
N ARG A 92 -5.36 -7.99 -11.61
CA ARG A 92 -5.34 -9.05 -12.64
C ARG A 92 -5.22 -8.46 -14.04
N TRP A 93 -6.04 -7.45 -14.33
CA TRP A 93 -6.02 -6.76 -15.61
C TRP A 93 -4.68 -6.07 -15.84
N ALA A 94 -4.21 -5.31 -14.86
CA ALA A 94 -2.97 -4.54 -14.97
C ALA A 94 -1.73 -5.44 -15.09
N GLY A 95 -1.71 -6.56 -14.35
CA GLY A 95 -0.67 -7.58 -14.46
C GLY A 95 -0.61 -8.18 -15.87
N ALA A 96 -1.74 -8.68 -16.37
CA ALA A 96 -1.82 -9.23 -17.72
C ALA A 96 -1.52 -8.20 -18.81
N PHE A 97 -1.84 -6.92 -18.57
CA PHE A 97 -1.53 -5.84 -19.51
C PHE A 97 -0.02 -5.58 -19.60
N ILE A 98 0.63 -5.31 -18.44
CA ILE A 98 2.05 -4.93 -18.43
C ILE A 98 2.96 -6.10 -18.82
N ASP A 99 2.61 -7.34 -18.48
CA ASP A 99 3.38 -8.54 -18.80
C ASP A 99 3.64 -8.72 -20.30
N ARG A 100 2.73 -8.25 -21.16
CA ARG A 100 2.89 -8.26 -22.62
C ARG A 100 4.09 -7.45 -23.11
N PHE A 101 4.55 -6.51 -22.29
CA PHE A 101 5.66 -5.61 -22.60
C PHE A 101 6.91 -5.92 -21.77
N VAL A 102 6.86 -6.95 -20.93
CA VAL A 102 8.02 -7.41 -20.14
C VAL A 102 8.71 -8.53 -20.91
N LYS A 103 10.02 -8.38 -21.11
CA LYS A 103 10.83 -9.33 -21.88
C LYS A 103 10.82 -10.75 -21.29
N PRO A 104 11.12 -11.78 -22.09
CA PRO A 104 11.43 -13.11 -21.55
C PRO A 104 12.56 -13.02 -20.52
N GLY A 105 12.34 -13.62 -19.32
CA GLY A 105 13.29 -13.55 -18.20
C GLY A 105 13.17 -12.29 -17.35
N GLY A 106 12.34 -11.31 -17.72
CA GLY A 106 11.92 -10.22 -16.86
C GLY A 106 10.84 -10.65 -15.87
N TYR A 107 10.45 -9.75 -14.96
CA TYR A 107 9.47 -10.03 -13.90
C TYR A 107 8.52 -8.86 -13.66
N VAL A 108 7.41 -9.14 -12.98
CA VAL A 108 6.38 -8.15 -12.66
C VAL A 108 6.22 -8.03 -11.16
N VAL A 109 6.19 -6.80 -10.66
CA VAL A 109 6.20 -6.45 -9.25
C VAL A 109 4.82 -5.94 -8.81
N ALA A 110 4.26 -6.49 -7.74
CA ALA A 110 3.10 -5.94 -7.07
C ALA A 110 3.52 -4.76 -6.17
N SER A 111 3.35 -3.53 -6.65
CA SER A 111 3.66 -2.30 -5.91
C SER A 111 2.40 -1.64 -5.33
N GLN A 112 1.53 -2.44 -4.76
CA GLN A 112 0.22 -2.04 -4.27
C GLN A 112 0.10 -2.25 -2.76
N ASN A 113 -0.85 -1.56 -2.14
CA ASN A 113 -1.36 -1.95 -0.83
C ASN A 113 -2.24 -3.20 -0.97
N CYS A 114 -2.83 -3.66 0.13
CA CYS A 114 -3.70 -4.82 0.18
C CYS A 114 -2.95 -6.16 -0.02
N TRP A 115 -3.69 -7.20 -0.36
CA TRP A 115 -3.17 -8.53 -0.62
C TRP A 115 -3.35 -8.85 -2.11
N THR A 116 -2.37 -8.46 -2.92
CA THR A 116 -2.49 -8.49 -4.39
C THR A 116 -1.57 -9.50 -5.07
N ASP A 117 -0.65 -10.12 -4.33
CA ASP A 117 0.39 -11.01 -4.87
C ASP A 117 -0.20 -12.23 -5.59
N GLY A 118 -1.19 -12.91 -4.99
CA GLY A 118 -1.87 -14.03 -5.63
C GLY A 118 -2.58 -13.64 -6.93
N ALA A 119 -3.27 -12.51 -6.93
CA ALA A 119 -3.95 -12.00 -8.12
C ALA A 119 -2.96 -11.61 -9.23
N LEU A 120 -1.78 -11.10 -8.86
CA LEU A 120 -0.70 -10.84 -9.81
C LEU A 120 -0.16 -12.16 -10.38
N ALA A 121 0.17 -13.14 -9.51
CA ALA A 121 0.70 -14.44 -9.93
C ALA A 121 -0.25 -15.20 -10.86
N GLU A 122 -1.56 -15.14 -10.60
CA GLU A 122 -2.59 -15.69 -11.50
C GLU A 122 -2.56 -15.06 -12.90
N SER A 123 -2.20 -13.77 -13.00
CA SER A 123 -2.23 -13.06 -14.28
C SER A 123 -0.93 -13.15 -15.09
N VAL A 124 0.24 -13.28 -14.43
CA VAL A 124 1.55 -13.27 -15.10
C VAL A 124 2.30 -14.60 -14.94
N GLY A 125 1.82 -15.51 -14.10
CA GLY A 125 2.47 -16.75 -13.72
C GLY A 125 3.39 -16.57 -12.49
N GLU A 126 3.39 -17.57 -11.59
CA GLU A 126 4.19 -17.58 -10.36
C GLU A 126 5.67 -17.28 -10.59
N GLY A 127 6.28 -17.85 -11.62
CA GLY A 127 7.70 -17.63 -11.94
C GLY A 127 8.04 -16.20 -12.37
N ARG A 128 7.04 -15.35 -12.65
CA ARG A 128 7.24 -13.96 -13.07
C ARG A 128 6.77 -12.94 -12.03
N ALA A 129 5.95 -13.33 -11.08
CA ALA A 129 5.47 -12.45 -10.02
C ALA A 129 6.51 -12.28 -8.91
N VAL A 130 6.70 -11.04 -8.46
CA VAL A 130 7.53 -10.68 -7.31
C VAL A 130 6.73 -9.76 -6.40
N GLY A 131 6.74 -10.04 -5.10
CA GLY A 131 6.10 -9.20 -4.11
C GLY A 131 6.98 -8.01 -3.69
N MET A 132 6.39 -6.85 -3.49
CA MET A 132 7.06 -5.71 -2.88
C MET A 132 6.16 -5.04 -1.85
N ILE A 133 6.61 -4.98 -0.61
CA ILE A 133 5.91 -4.29 0.47
C ILE A 133 6.47 -2.88 0.56
N MET A 134 5.57 -1.90 0.73
CA MET A 134 5.94 -0.50 0.92
C MET A 134 5.34 0.00 2.23
N SER A 135 6.17 0.48 3.15
CA SER A 135 5.73 0.98 4.45
C SER A 135 6.26 2.40 4.71
N GLY A 136 5.44 3.28 5.27
CA GLY A 136 5.89 4.61 5.69
C GLY A 136 6.23 5.60 4.57
N ILE A 137 5.91 5.30 3.31
CA ILE A 137 6.24 6.20 2.20
C ILE A 137 5.32 7.43 2.10
N SER A 138 4.05 7.31 2.46
CA SER A 138 3.04 8.40 2.56
C SER A 138 3.09 9.42 1.41
N VAL A 139 2.74 9.00 0.21
CA VAL A 139 2.74 9.86 -0.98
C VAL A 139 1.33 10.17 -1.47
N ALA A 140 1.14 11.36 -2.07
CA ALA A 140 -0.13 11.79 -2.66
C ALA A 140 0.11 12.54 -3.98
N VAL A 141 -0.85 12.41 -4.91
CA VAL A 141 -1.00 13.28 -6.08
C VAL A 141 -2.31 14.04 -5.91
N TRP A 142 -2.22 15.33 -5.69
CA TRP A 142 -3.38 16.22 -5.61
C TRP A 142 -3.65 16.92 -6.93
N GLU A 143 -2.60 17.21 -7.68
CA GLU A 143 -2.65 17.82 -9.00
C GLU A 143 -1.85 16.98 -10.00
N PRO A 144 -2.27 16.89 -11.27
CA PRO A 144 -1.54 16.17 -12.30
C PRO A 144 -0.06 16.58 -12.38
N GLY A 145 0.83 15.61 -12.52
CA GLY A 145 2.27 15.82 -12.62
C GLY A 145 2.98 16.19 -11.32
N MET A 146 2.25 16.36 -10.20
CA MET A 146 2.82 16.74 -8.90
C MET A 146 2.61 15.63 -7.87
N VAL A 147 3.70 15.08 -7.36
CA VAL A 147 3.67 14.11 -6.26
C VAL A 147 4.33 14.68 -5.01
N GLU A 148 3.64 14.59 -3.90
CA GLU A 148 4.10 15.04 -2.59
C GLU A 148 4.33 13.84 -1.66
N ARG A 149 5.45 13.83 -0.94
CA ARG A 149 5.71 12.91 0.16
C ARG A 149 5.45 13.59 1.50
N GLY A 150 4.56 12.99 2.30
CA GLY A 150 4.21 13.51 3.63
C GLY A 150 5.13 13.03 4.75
N ALA A 151 5.82 11.90 4.57
CA ALA A 151 6.72 11.34 5.57
C ALA A 151 8.18 11.60 5.23
N THR A 152 9.01 11.82 6.25
CA THR A 152 10.47 11.91 6.10
C THR A 152 11.02 10.64 5.45
N LYS A 153 12.09 10.78 4.64
CA LYS A 153 12.84 9.64 4.12
C LYS A 153 13.46 8.91 5.31
N THR A 154 13.20 7.62 5.44
CA THR A 154 13.61 6.89 6.65
C THR A 154 14.98 6.25 6.51
N GLY A 155 15.38 5.79 5.33
CA GLY A 155 16.68 5.17 5.08
C GLY A 155 17.04 4.03 6.03
N ARG A 156 17.96 3.18 5.62
CA ARG A 156 18.51 2.09 6.45
C ARG A 156 19.14 2.57 7.76
N GLU A 157 19.68 3.76 7.77
CA GLU A 157 20.37 4.37 8.92
C GLU A 157 19.47 4.58 10.13
N LEU A 158 18.13 4.67 9.90
CA LEU A 158 17.14 4.85 10.95
C LEU A 158 16.46 3.52 11.38
N GLY A 159 16.94 2.37 10.87
CA GLY A 159 16.42 1.05 11.24
C GLY A 159 15.03 0.72 10.67
N HIS A 160 14.54 1.49 9.71
CA HIS A 160 13.26 1.26 9.05
C HIS A 160 13.43 1.22 7.55
N ASP A 161 13.28 0.04 6.96
CA ASP A 161 13.27 -0.09 5.51
C ASP A 161 11.84 0.09 4.98
N VAL A 162 11.71 0.97 3.99
CA VAL A 162 10.42 1.30 3.35
C VAL A 162 9.99 0.19 2.41
N PHE A 163 10.96 -0.39 1.65
CA PHE A 163 10.70 -1.40 0.64
C PHE A 163 11.25 -2.76 1.06
N ARG A 164 10.44 -3.79 0.86
CA ARG A 164 10.83 -5.19 1.07
C ARG A 164 10.40 -6.00 -0.14
N ALA A 165 11.40 -6.51 -0.88
CA ALA A 165 11.20 -7.34 -2.06
C ALA A 165 11.29 -8.82 -1.68
N GLY A 166 10.35 -9.65 -2.12
CA GLY A 166 10.35 -11.08 -1.76
C GLY A 166 9.69 -11.96 -2.81
N GLU A 167 10.18 -13.20 -2.85
CA GLU A 167 9.54 -14.28 -3.59
C GLU A 167 8.34 -14.83 -2.82
N HIS A 168 7.36 -15.38 -3.53
CA HIS A 168 6.18 -15.98 -2.91
C HIS A 168 6.50 -17.26 -2.11
N ASP A 169 7.56 -17.96 -2.44
CA ASP A 169 8.03 -19.16 -1.72
C ASP A 169 8.96 -18.85 -0.54
N GLY A 170 9.25 -17.57 -0.29
CA GLY A 170 10.16 -17.12 0.78
C GLY A 170 11.65 -17.27 0.46
N SER A 171 12.03 -17.64 -0.76
CA SER A 171 13.44 -17.66 -1.16
C SER A 171 13.97 -16.24 -1.38
N ILE A 172 15.25 -16.02 -1.10
CA ILE A 172 15.97 -14.83 -1.52
C ILE A 172 16.69 -15.16 -2.82
N THR A 173 16.40 -14.42 -3.88
CA THR A 173 16.94 -14.66 -5.21
C THR A 173 17.68 -13.45 -5.73
N THR A 174 18.48 -13.64 -6.78
CA THR A 174 19.20 -12.53 -7.43
C THR A 174 18.24 -11.42 -7.89
N ARG A 175 17.01 -11.73 -8.33
CA ARG A 175 16.06 -10.71 -8.76
C ARG A 175 15.45 -9.93 -7.58
N THR A 176 15.25 -10.55 -6.42
CA THR A 176 14.76 -9.82 -5.24
C THR A 176 15.85 -8.96 -4.63
N GLU A 177 17.10 -9.41 -4.63
CA GLU A 177 18.27 -8.59 -4.24
C GLU A 177 18.48 -7.42 -5.22
N GLU A 178 18.40 -7.67 -6.53
CA GLU A 178 18.47 -6.62 -7.55
C GLU A 178 17.34 -5.59 -7.39
N LEU A 179 16.09 -6.04 -7.18
CA LEU A 179 14.96 -5.14 -6.94
C LEU A 179 15.18 -4.29 -5.69
N ALA A 180 15.68 -4.89 -4.61
CA ALA A 180 16.00 -4.17 -3.39
C ALA A 180 17.11 -3.12 -3.61
N GLU A 181 18.17 -3.44 -4.38
CA GLU A 181 19.22 -2.49 -4.75
C GLU A 181 18.65 -1.32 -5.58
N ILE A 182 17.83 -1.61 -6.59
CA ILE A 182 17.16 -0.60 -7.43
C ILE A 182 16.29 0.32 -6.56
N MET A 183 15.50 -0.23 -5.65
CA MET A 183 14.60 0.54 -4.79
C MET A 183 15.33 1.37 -3.72
N SER A 184 16.59 1.02 -3.41
CA SER A 184 17.40 1.74 -2.40
C SER A 184 17.70 3.20 -2.75
N VAL A 185 17.62 3.58 -4.04
CA VAL A 185 17.78 4.98 -4.47
C VAL A 185 16.55 5.83 -4.11
N VAL A 186 15.41 5.18 -3.89
CA VAL A 186 14.16 5.83 -3.49
C VAL A 186 14.12 5.99 -1.96
N ASP A 187 14.32 4.88 -1.23
CA ASP A 187 14.39 4.83 0.25
C ASP A 187 15.00 3.49 0.69
N GLY A 188 15.13 3.27 2.02
CA GLY A 188 15.61 2.02 2.58
C GLY A 188 14.89 0.81 1.98
N SER A 189 15.66 -0.21 1.56
CA SER A 189 15.15 -1.38 0.87
C SER A 189 15.99 -2.62 1.15
N PHE A 190 15.35 -3.80 1.25
CA PHE A 190 16.04 -5.10 1.34
C PHE A 190 15.21 -6.24 0.74
N ALA A 191 15.86 -7.36 0.46
CA ALA A 191 15.19 -8.59 0.08
C ALA A 191 14.77 -9.37 1.34
N THR A 192 13.54 -9.85 1.38
CA THR A 192 12.96 -10.57 2.53
C THR A 192 12.67 -12.03 2.21
N ASP A 193 12.91 -12.90 3.19
CA ASP A 193 12.52 -14.32 3.19
C ASP A 193 11.14 -14.55 3.84
N ASN A 194 10.47 -13.47 4.28
CA ASN A 194 9.18 -13.51 4.96
C ASN A 194 8.15 -12.55 4.32
N LEU A 195 8.04 -12.58 3.00
CA LEU A 195 7.15 -11.69 2.25
C LEU A 195 5.74 -11.65 2.84
N PHE A 196 5.10 -12.80 3.02
CA PHE A 196 3.70 -12.86 3.44
C PHE A 196 3.50 -12.50 4.90
N GLY A 197 4.43 -12.84 5.81
CA GLY A 197 4.34 -12.42 7.22
C GLY A 197 4.48 -10.91 7.38
N GLU A 198 5.42 -10.30 6.66
CA GLU A 198 5.60 -8.85 6.68
C GLU A 198 4.48 -8.10 5.96
N ARG A 199 3.94 -8.67 4.87
CA ARG A 199 2.77 -8.12 4.19
C ARG A 199 1.53 -8.16 5.09
N TRP A 200 1.30 -9.26 5.82
CA TRP A 200 0.20 -9.32 6.78
C TRP A 200 0.39 -8.33 7.93
N THR A 201 1.63 -8.20 8.45
CA THR A 201 1.96 -7.18 9.46
C THR A 201 1.58 -5.78 8.99
N LYS A 202 1.91 -5.44 7.73
CA LYS A 202 1.50 -4.17 7.15
C LYS A 202 -0.02 -4.10 6.92
N LEU A 203 -0.64 -5.20 6.51
CA LEU A 203 -2.09 -5.28 6.33
C LEU A 203 -2.82 -4.96 7.63
N CYS A 204 -2.36 -5.46 8.79
CA CYS A 204 -2.91 -5.11 10.11
C CYS A 204 -2.93 -3.59 10.33
N GLN A 205 -1.83 -2.90 10.02
CA GLN A 205 -1.76 -1.44 10.17
C GLN A 205 -2.72 -0.71 9.24
N ASN A 206 -2.81 -1.15 7.99
CA ASN A 206 -3.66 -0.53 6.98
C ASN A 206 -5.15 -0.82 7.24
N ALA A 207 -5.51 -2.07 7.52
CA ALA A 207 -6.90 -2.49 7.77
C ALA A 207 -7.49 -1.87 9.03
N SER A 208 -6.65 -1.52 10.02
CA SER A 208 -7.10 -0.85 11.25
C SER A 208 -7.17 0.67 11.15
N GLY A 209 -6.47 1.28 10.20
CA GLY A 209 -6.40 2.74 10.08
C GLY A 209 -7.08 3.31 8.84
N ASN A 210 -6.83 2.72 7.66
CA ASN A 210 -7.27 3.31 6.40
C ASN A 210 -8.80 3.43 6.27
N PRO A 211 -9.60 2.39 6.53
CA PRO A 211 -11.06 2.50 6.40
C PRO A 211 -11.66 3.39 7.50
N VAL A 212 -11.09 3.40 8.72
CA VAL A 212 -11.57 4.30 9.79
C VAL A 212 -11.35 5.76 9.40
N GLN A 213 -10.20 6.10 8.84
CA GLN A 213 -9.95 7.45 8.33
C GLN A 213 -10.82 7.78 7.11
N ALA A 214 -11.11 6.81 6.25
CA ALA A 214 -11.95 7.00 5.08
C ALA A 214 -13.42 7.25 5.45
N MET A 215 -13.98 6.44 6.36
CA MET A 215 -15.37 6.60 6.78
C MET A 215 -15.63 7.84 7.62
N THR A 216 -14.57 8.47 8.17
CA THR A 216 -14.67 9.67 9.02
C THR A 216 -14.16 10.93 8.32
N LEU A 217 -13.36 10.81 7.27
CA LEU A 217 -12.53 11.85 6.65
C LEU A 217 -11.57 12.53 7.63
N GLN A 218 -11.28 11.91 8.77
CA GLN A 218 -10.34 12.39 9.77
C GLN A 218 -8.92 11.88 9.47
N GLY A 219 -7.92 12.61 9.96
CA GLY A 219 -6.54 12.12 10.01
C GLY A 219 -6.36 11.09 11.13
N GLY A 220 -5.25 10.34 11.08
CA GLY A 220 -5.00 9.28 12.06
C GLY A 220 -4.92 9.77 13.51
N ILE A 221 -4.39 10.99 13.74
CA ILE A 221 -4.30 11.60 15.09
C ILE A 221 -5.71 11.95 15.60
N ASP A 222 -6.58 12.51 14.74
CA ASP A 222 -7.94 12.87 15.14
C ASP A 222 -8.73 11.62 15.58
N VAL A 223 -8.61 10.53 14.82
CA VAL A 223 -9.27 9.26 15.14
C VAL A 223 -8.85 8.78 16.53
N VAL A 224 -7.54 8.63 16.80
CA VAL A 224 -7.07 8.08 18.07
C VAL A 224 -7.11 9.06 19.24
N SER A 225 -7.43 10.33 19.01
CA SER A 225 -7.67 11.31 20.07
C SER A 225 -8.95 11.02 20.87
N THR A 226 -9.89 10.29 20.29
CA THR A 226 -11.13 9.89 20.95
C THR A 226 -11.06 8.46 21.49
N ALA A 227 -11.71 8.16 22.63
CA ALA A 227 -11.75 6.80 23.19
C ALA A 227 -12.39 5.80 22.20
N ARG A 228 -13.48 6.18 21.52
CA ARG A 228 -14.13 5.31 20.52
C ARG A 228 -13.26 5.08 19.29
N GLY A 229 -12.50 6.10 18.84
CA GLY A 229 -11.54 5.95 17.75
C GLY A 229 -10.36 5.02 18.11
N ARG A 230 -9.88 5.05 19.35
CA ARG A 230 -8.90 4.08 19.83
C ARG A 230 -9.50 2.69 19.93
N GLN A 231 -10.71 2.57 20.47
CA GLN A 231 -11.41 1.27 20.58
C GLN A 231 -11.55 0.57 19.23
N ILE A 232 -12.08 1.25 18.22
CA ILE A 232 -12.23 0.62 16.89
C ILE A 232 -10.88 0.23 16.30
N THR A 233 -9.84 1.07 16.49
CA THR A 233 -8.48 0.80 16.02
C THR A 233 -7.88 -0.44 16.69
N ILE A 234 -8.03 -0.55 18.02
CA ILE A 234 -7.55 -1.70 18.82
C ILE A 234 -8.26 -2.98 18.39
N MET A 235 -9.58 -2.94 18.28
CA MET A 235 -10.37 -4.14 17.92
C MET A 235 -10.10 -4.62 16.49
N LEU A 236 -9.91 -3.72 15.53
CA LEU A 236 -9.48 -4.09 14.18
C LEU A 236 -8.06 -4.69 14.17
N LEU A 237 -7.12 -4.15 14.96
CA LEU A 237 -5.78 -4.72 15.11
C LEU A 237 -5.83 -6.09 15.78
N HIS A 238 -6.66 -6.25 16.81
CA HIS A 238 -6.93 -7.52 17.50
C HIS A 238 -7.38 -8.60 16.51
N GLU A 239 -8.45 -8.34 15.76
CA GLU A 239 -8.98 -9.29 14.79
C GLU A 239 -7.94 -9.65 13.73
N CYS A 240 -7.26 -8.62 13.16
CA CYS A 240 -6.27 -8.81 12.11
C CYS A 240 -5.05 -9.62 12.60
N ALA A 241 -4.56 -9.38 13.82
CA ALA A 241 -3.47 -10.12 14.43
C ALA A 241 -3.86 -11.58 14.70
N ARG A 242 -5.04 -11.82 15.29
CA ARG A 242 -5.57 -13.17 15.53
C ARG A 242 -5.70 -13.99 14.25
N VAL A 243 -6.26 -13.37 13.22
CA VAL A 243 -6.43 -14.04 11.91
C VAL A 243 -5.06 -14.39 11.34
N GLY A 244 -4.10 -13.45 11.35
CA GLY A 244 -2.76 -13.69 10.79
C GLY A 244 -2.00 -14.79 11.52
N LEU A 245 -2.06 -14.81 12.87
CA LEU A 245 -1.44 -15.87 13.68
C LEU A 245 -2.12 -17.22 13.43
N ALA A 246 -3.45 -17.27 13.39
CA ALA A 246 -4.20 -18.49 13.12
C ALA A 246 -3.98 -19.03 11.71
N ALA A 247 -3.76 -18.15 10.72
CA ALA A 247 -3.40 -18.52 9.36
C ALA A 247 -1.93 -18.96 9.22
N GLY A 248 -1.11 -18.89 10.29
CA GLY A 248 0.26 -19.36 10.32
C GLY A 248 1.29 -18.36 9.77
N PHE A 249 0.94 -17.08 9.59
CA PHE A 249 1.89 -16.07 9.17
C PHE A 249 2.87 -15.71 10.29
N LYS A 250 4.15 -15.57 9.93
CA LYS A 250 5.20 -15.09 10.86
C LYS A 250 5.15 -13.56 10.91
N LEU A 251 4.35 -13.02 11.83
CA LEU A 251 4.15 -11.59 11.95
C LEU A 251 5.35 -10.89 12.61
N ALA A 252 5.69 -9.71 12.11
CA ALA A 252 6.56 -8.78 12.81
C ALA A 252 5.76 -7.91 13.80
N ASN A 253 6.47 -7.08 14.57
CA ASN A 253 5.80 -6.13 15.47
C ASN A 253 4.91 -5.17 14.69
N ILE A 254 3.69 -4.98 15.18
CA ILE A 254 2.71 -4.04 14.64
C ILE A 254 2.73 -2.80 15.52
N ARG A 255 3.11 -1.64 14.98
CA ARG A 255 3.28 -0.39 15.74
C ARG A 255 4.21 -0.56 16.96
N GLY A 256 5.27 -1.37 16.83
CA GLY A 256 6.24 -1.62 17.90
C GLY A 256 5.79 -2.64 18.96
N VAL A 257 4.60 -3.22 18.86
CA VAL A 257 4.03 -4.22 19.76
C VAL A 257 3.93 -5.57 19.07
N SER A 258 4.15 -6.67 19.78
CA SER A 258 4.06 -8.01 19.22
C SER A 258 2.65 -8.33 18.74
N ALA A 259 2.55 -9.20 17.73
CA ALA A 259 1.26 -9.61 17.17
C ALA A 259 0.42 -10.37 18.21
N GLU A 260 1.05 -11.15 19.09
CA GLU A 260 0.40 -11.89 20.17
C GLU A 260 -0.28 -10.92 21.15
N LYS A 261 0.40 -9.83 21.52
CA LYS A 261 -0.20 -8.83 22.40
C LYS A 261 -1.40 -8.12 21.76
N TRP A 262 -1.36 -7.84 20.47
CA TRP A 262 -2.55 -7.35 19.76
C TRP A 262 -3.66 -8.40 19.70
N ALA A 263 -3.31 -9.69 19.55
CA ALA A 263 -4.27 -10.77 19.55
C ALA A 263 -4.99 -10.97 20.89
N ASP A 264 -4.38 -10.54 21.99
CA ASP A 264 -4.92 -10.59 23.35
C ASP A 264 -5.62 -9.28 23.78
N ALA A 265 -5.87 -8.36 22.86
CA ALA A 265 -6.42 -7.03 23.15
C ALA A 265 -7.90 -7.03 23.63
N ASP A 266 -8.57 -8.16 23.67
CA ASP A 266 -9.88 -8.35 24.31
C ASP A 266 -9.77 -8.60 25.84
N GLN A 267 -8.56 -8.80 26.37
CA GLN A 267 -8.29 -8.91 27.80
C GLN A 267 -8.12 -7.53 28.42
N GLY A 268 -8.81 -7.25 29.53
CA GLY A 268 -8.96 -5.91 30.08
C GLY A 268 -7.67 -5.15 30.37
N ASP A 269 -6.68 -5.78 30.96
CA ASP A 269 -5.37 -5.19 31.27
C ASP A 269 -4.54 -4.93 29.99
N VAL A 270 -4.57 -5.85 29.03
CA VAL A 270 -3.92 -5.68 27.71
C VAL A 270 -4.59 -4.55 26.94
N TYR A 271 -5.92 -4.49 26.95
CA TYR A 271 -6.67 -3.40 26.31
C TYR A 271 -6.26 -2.04 26.87
N GLU A 272 -6.22 -1.89 28.20
CA GLU A 272 -5.86 -0.63 28.85
C GLU A 272 -4.43 -0.18 28.48
N GLU A 273 -3.47 -1.09 28.44
CA GLU A 273 -2.11 -0.76 27.99
C GLU A 273 -2.08 -0.27 26.55
N LEU A 274 -2.79 -0.96 25.65
CA LEU A 274 -2.85 -0.60 24.22
C LEU A 274 -3.60 0.73 24.01
N ASP A 275 -4.69 0.97 24.76
CA ASP A 275 -5.42 2.24 24.71
C ASP A 275 -4.52 3.41 25.15
N ASN A 276 -3.81 3.24 26.28
CA ASN A 276 -2.89 4.25 26.76
C ASN A 276 -1.73 4.54 25.76
N MET A 277 -1.22 3.50 25.09
CA MET A 277 -0.17 3.64 24.07
C MET A 277 -0.66 4.45 22.86
N LEU A 278 -1.94 4.31 22.50
CA LEU A 278 -2.51 5.01 21.33
C LEU A 278 -2.91 6.45 21.64
N VAL A 279 -2.95 6.87 22.92
CA VAL A 279 -3.23 8.28 23.26
C VAL A 279 -2.13 9.17 22.66
N PRO A 280 -2.49 10.18 21.85
CA PRO A 280 -1.50 11.06 21.25
C PRO A 280 -0.65 11.77 22.30
N SER A 281 0.68 11.62 22.25
CA SER A 281 1.62 12.30 23.13
C SER A 281 2.04 13.64 22.52
N GLY A 282 1.28 14.72 22.78
CA GLY A 282 1.65 16.09 22.41
C GLY A 282 1.31 16.51 20.99
N SER A 283 1.66 17.75 20.62
CA SER A 283 1.17 18.49 19.45
C SER A 283 2.10 18.44 18.22
N GLY A 284 2.83 17.36 17.97
CA GLY A 284 3.94 17.37 17.01
C GLY A 284 3.83 16.47 15.77
N GLY A 285 2.78 15.68 15.61
CA GLY A 285 2.63 14.76 14.47
C GLY A 285 1.91 15.41 13.28
N VAL A 286 2.34 15.10 12.05
CA VAL A 286 1.56 15.43 10.85
C VAL A 286 0.31 14.57 10.82
N ASN A 287 -0.86 15.19 10.84
CA ASN A 287 -2.16 14.50 10.79
C ASN A 287 -2.50 14.10 9.34
N TRP A 288 -1.69 13.19 8.78
CA TRP A 288 -1.80 12.74 7.40
C TRP A 288 -3.03 11.86 7.18
N LYS A 289 -3.72 12.07 6.06
CA LYS A 289 -4.82 11.22 5.62
C LYS A 289 -4.29 9.99 4.88
N SER A 290 -4.81 8.81 5.21
CA SER A 290 -4.50 7.56 4.51
C SER A 290 -4.88 7.61 3.02
N SER A 291 -4.31 6.71 2.23
CA SER A 291 -4.64 6.61 0.80
C SER A 291 -6.13 6.36 0.56
N MET A 292 -6.79 5.56 1.41
CA MET A 292 -8.23 5.30 1.32
C MET A 292 -9.06 6.56 1.64
N ALA A 293 -8.67 7.35 2.65
CA ALA A 293 -9.32 8.63 2.93
C ALA A 293 -9.13 9.65 1.79
N GLN A 294 -7.96 9.62 1.12
CA GLN A 294 -7.74 10.42 -0.09
C GLN A 294 -8.67 9.97 -1.23
N ASP A 295 -8.87 8.66 -1.42
CA ASP A 295 -9.80 8.13 -2.44
C ASP A 295 -11.24 8.55 -2.14
N THR A 296 -11.70 8.40 -0.90
CA THR A 296 -13.03 8.84 -0.47
C THR A 296 -13.23 10.34 -0.70
N THR A 297 -12.23 11.16 -0.35
CA THR A 297 -12.26 12.62 -0.60
C THR A 297 -12.39 12.94 -2.11
N LYS A 298 -11.79 12.11 -2.97
CA LYS A 298 -11.84 12.25 -4.44
C LYS A 298 -13.08 11.58 -5.07
N GLY A 299 -13.96 10.99 -4.26
CA GLY A 299 -15.15 10.26 -4.74
C GLY A 299 -14.81 8.95 -5.47
N ARG A 300 -13.64 8.35 -5.20
CA ARG A 300 -13.19 7.09 -5.78
C ARG A 300 -13.62 5.91 -4.90
N ARG A 301 -13.84 4.75 -5.52
CA ARG A 301 -14.09 3.48 -4.83
C ARG A 301 -12.93 3.15 -3.88
N SER A 302 -13.27 2.69 -2.68
CA SER A 302 -12.28 2.23 -1.69
C SER A 302 -11.71 0.85 -2.04
N GLU A 303 -10.59 0.50 -1.39
CA GLU A 303 -9.97 -0.83 -1.48
C GLU A 303 -10.35 -1.72 -0.28
N THR A 304 -11.42 -1.37 0.45
CA THR A 304 -11.83 -2.08 1.69
C THR A 304 -12.08 -3.57 1.45
N GLU A 305 -12.67 -3.93 0.30
CA GLU A 305 -12.90 -5.33 -0.08
C GLU A 305 -11.59 -6.13 -0.18
N PHE A 306 -10.55 -5.53 -0.74
CA PHE A 306 -9.23 -6.16 -0.94
C PHE A 306 -8.30 -6.06 0.28
N MET A 307 -8.69 -5.32 1.28
CA MET A 307 -7.98 -5.12 2.54
C MET A 307 -8.70 -5.83 3.68
N ASN A 308 -9.78 -5.26 4.19
CA ASN A 308 -10.57 -5.82 5.29
C ASN A 308 -11.35 -7.06 4.83
N GLY A 309 -11.86 -7.08 3.59
CA GLY A 309 -12.51 -8.24 3.01
C GLY A 309 -11.61 -9.47 2.96
N PHE A 310 -10.32 -9.28 2.62
CA PHE A 310 -9.34 -10.36 2.65
C PHE A 310 -9.06 -10.85 4.08
N VAL A 311 -9.00 -9.94 5.07
CA VAL A 311 -8.87 -10.32 6.50
C VAL A 311 -10.07 -11.16 6.94
N ALA A 312 -11.28 -10.72 6.63
CA ALA A 312 -12.50 -11.44 7.01
C ALA A 312 -12.60 -12.82 6.32
N GLU A 313 -12.23 -12.92 5.04
CA GLU A 313 -12.18 -14.19 4.31
C GLU A 313 -11.16 -15.15 4.92
N THR A 314 -9.95 -14.68 5.19
CA THR A 314 -8.91 -15.48 5.84
C THR A 314 -9.33 -15.90 7.24
N GLY A 315 -10.00 -15.02 7.99
CA GLY A 315 -10.57 -15.33 9.31
C GLY A 315 -11.59 -16.47 9.25
N ARG A 316 -12.53 -16.42 8.31
CA ARG A 316 -13.49 -17.52 8.09
C ARG A 316 -12.78 -18.84 7.80
N ASN A 317 -11.75 -18.82 6.94
CA ASN A 317 -10.97 -20.01 6.60
C ASN A 317 -10.15 -20.55 7.78
N ALA A 318 -9.70 -19.69 8.68
CA ALA A 318 -8.94 -20.04 9.88
C ALA A 318 -9.83 -20.27 11.13
N GLY A 319 -11.16 -20.15 11.02
CA GLY A 319 -12.10 -20.32 12.14
C GLY A 319 -12.02 -19.15 13.16
N VAL A 320 -11.60 -17.97 12.75
CA VAL A 320 -11.49 -16.76 13.59
C VAL A 320 -12.60 -15.77 13.22
N SER A 321 -13.42 -15.39 14.21
CA SER A 321 -14.48 -14.39 14.02
C SER A 321 -13.89 -12.97 13.92
N THR A 322 -14.48 -12.14 13.03
CA THR A 322 -14.02 -10.78 12.72
C THR A 322 -15.18 -9.77 12.70
N PRO A 323 -15.98 -9.63 13.79
CA PRO A 323 -17.20 -8.83 13.76
C PRO A 323 -16.97 -7.34 13.48
N VAL A 324 -15.87 -6.74 13.95
CA VAL A 324 -15.56 -5.33 13.70
C VAL A 324 -15.10 -5.13 12.26
N THR A 325 -14.32 -6.08 11.73
CA THR A 325 -13.90 -6.09 10.33
C THR A 325 -15.11 -6.26 9.40
N ASP A 326 -16.05 -7.14 9.70
CA ASP A 326 -17.27 -7.32 8.91
C ASP A 326 -18.13 -6.03 8.95
N ALA A 327 -18.28 -5.42 10.13
CA ALA A 327 -19.05 -4.18 10.28
C ALA A 327 -18.44 -3.00 9.48
N ILE A 328 -17.11 -2.83 9.48
CA ILE A 328 -16.47 -1.75 8.73
C ILE A 328 -16.57 -1.97 7.21
N ILE A 329 -16.56 -3.22 6.75
CA ILE A 329 -16.79 -3.55 5.34
C ILE A 329 -18.19 -3.09 4.90
N GLU A 330 -19.23 -3.36 5.71
CA GLU A 330 -20.59 -2.91 5.42
C GLU A 330 -20.71 -1.38 5.39
N VAL A 331 -20.11 -0.69 6.36
CA VAL A 331 -20.12 0.78 6.43
C VAL A 331 -19.41 1.39 5.23
N MET A 332 -18.24 0.89 4.88
CA MET A 332 -17.51 1.39 3.72
C MET A 332 -18.20 1.08 2.39
N ALA A 333 -18.84 -0.10 2.26
CA ALA A 333 -19.65 -0.42 1.08
C ALA A 333 -20.84 0.56 0.91
N ALA A 334 -21.49 0.96 2.00
CA ALA A 334 -22.55 1.97 1.97
C ALA A 334 -22.04 3.36 1.56
N ILE A 335 -20.83 3.73 2.00
CA ILE A 335 -20.15 4.98 1.59
C ILE A 335 -19.79 4.95 0.11
N ASP A 336 -19.18 3.88 -0.37
CA ASP A 336 -18.82 3.70 -1.77
C ASP A 336 -20.06 3.73 -2.69
N ALA A 337 -21.19 3.19 -2.20
CA ALA A 337 -22.49 3.25 -2.87
C ALA A 337 -23.22 4.59 -2.72
N LYS A 338 -22.63 5.58 -2.03
CA LYS A 338 -23.24 6.89 -1.71
C LYS A 338 -24.57 6.81 -0.97
N GLN A 339 -24.75 5.74 -0.18
CA GLN A 339 -25.91 5.53 0.70
C GLN A 339 -25.65 6.04 2.12
N LEU A 340 -24.39 6.29 2.45
CA LEU A 340 -23.95 6.82 3.73
C LEU A 340 -22.87 7.87 3.48
N GLU A 341 -22.98 9.02 4.14
CA GLU A 341 -21.95 10.06 4.08
C GLU A 341 -20.81 9.77 5.08
N PRO A 342 -19.54 10.04 4.72
CA PRO A 342 -18.44 9.98 5.67
C PRO A 342 -18.66 10.95 6.85
N SER A 343 -18.57 10.42 8.07
CA SER A 343 -18.78 11.21 9.31
C SER A 343 -18.05 10.55 10.48
N PRO A 344 -17.55 11.30 11.47
CA PRO A 344 -17.04 10.74 12.72
C PRO A 344 -18.02 9.80 13.43
N ASP A 345 -19.34 10.01 13.28
CA ASP A 345 -20.39 9.17 13.86
C ASP A 345 -20.39 7.73 13.31
N ASN A 346 -19.75 7.50 12.18
CA ASN A 346 -19.61 6.16 11.60
C ASN A 346 -18.73 5.23 12.44
N ILE A 347 -17.91 5.75 13.34
CA ILE A 347 -17.21 4.93 14.34
C ILE A 347 -18.22 4.24 15.25
N GLU A 348 -19.15 5.02 15.81
CA GLU A 348 -20.18 4.50 16.71
C GLU A 348 -21.13 3.54 15.98
N LEU A 349 -21.48 3.86 14.72
CA LEU A 349 -22.28 2.97 13.88
C LEU A 349 -21.60 1.63 13.67
N THR A 350 -20.30 1.63 13.37
CA THR A 350 -19.50 0.41 13.14
C THR A 350 -19.40 -0.43 14.42
N LEU A 351 -19.06 0.20 15.56
CA LEU A 351 -18.96 -0.51 16.84
C LEU A 351 -20.29 -1.15 17.24
N ARG A 352 -21.40 -0.44 17.13
CA ARG A 352 -22.75 -1.02 17.38
C ARG A 352 -23.08 -2.19 16.48
N LYS A 353 -22.74 -2.13 15.20
CA LYS A 353 -22.92 -3.25 14.27
C LYS A 353 -22.10 -4.47 14.68
N ALA A 354 -20.93 -4.26 15.25
CA ALA A 354 -20.06 -5.30 15.78
C ALA A 354 -20.48 -5.83 17.18
N GLY A 355 -21.49 -5.22 17.83
CA GLY A 355 -21.97 -5.59 19.16
C GLY A 355 -21.15 -4.98 20.33
N LEU A 356 -20.46 -3.82 20.08
CA LEU A 356 -19.60 -3.12 21.03
C LEU A 356 -20.16 -1.77 21.46
#